data_ae8af8ec065e1b69f18675013e60cfd3
#
_entry.id   ae8af8ec065e1b69f18675013e60cfd3
#
_cell.length_a   1.000
_cell.length_b   1.000
_cell.length_c   1.000
_cell.angle_alpha   90.00
_cell.angle_beta   90.00
_cell.angle_gamma   90.00
#
_symmetry.space_group_name_H-M   'P 1'
#
loop_
_entity.id
_entity.type
_entity.pdbx_description
1 polymer ?
#
loop_
_entity_poly.entity_id
_entity_poly.type
_entity_poly.pdbx_seq_one_letter_code
_entity_poly.pdbx_strand_id
1 'polypeptide(L)'
;MKRAEILEQARVCVTGEREQDYGSPEDSFETTGLLWGVYLRAAHPEYVKVMPINGITPKDVAVMLGCLKVARIARGDKADSFVDLAGYAACAGEIATRREIEPPNFIKENQCVICGDVIPEGRQVCPTCEALRNIPVVG
;
A
#
# COMPACT_ATOMS: atom_id res chain seq x y z
N MET A 1 10.06 12.23 -27.01
CA MET A 1 9.19 11.04 -26.97
C MET A 1 7.75 11.49 -27.22
N LYS A 2 7.02 10.82 -28.09
CA LYS A 2 5.60 11.13 -28.36
C LYS A 2 4.71 10.53 -27.27
N ARG A 3 3.51 11.09 -27.07
CA ARG A 3 2.54 10.58 -26.06
C ARG A 3 2.25 9.08 -26.20
N ALA A 4 2.10 8.59 -27.42
CA ALA A 4 1.85 7.18 -27.70
C ALA A 4 3.04 6.29 -27.29
N GLU A 5 4.28 6.76 -27.47
CA GLU A 5 5.49 6.04 -27.07
C GLU A 5 5.61 5.94 -25.53
N ILE A 6 5.23 7.01 -24.81
CA ILE A 6 5.20 7.00 -23.35
C ILE A 6 4.17 5.97 -22.84
N LEU A 7 2.96 5.98 -23.39
CA LEU A 7 1.91 5.04 -22.99
C LEU A 7 2.27 3.59 -23.35
N GLU A 8 2.90 3.36 -24.51
CA GLU A 8 3.33 2.02 -24.90
C GLU A 8 4.47 1.50 -24.00
N GLN A 9 5.44 2.34 -23.68
CA GLN A 9 6.49 1.96 -22.73
C GLN A 9 5.92 1.70 -21.33
N ALA A 10 5.00 2.52 -20.86
CA ALA A 10 4.33 2.28 -19.59
C ALA A 10 3.56 0.95 -19.62
N ARG A 11 2.84 0.65 -20.68
CA ARG A 11 2.18 -0.64 -20.87
C ARG A 11 3.17 -1.80 -20.76
N VAL A 12 4.28 -1.75 -21.49
CA VAL A 12 5.31 -2.80 -21.42
C VAL A 12 5.87 -2.96 -20.00
N CYS A 13 6.08 -1.86 -19.27
CA CYS A 13 6.57 -1.92 -17.89
C CYS A 13 5.60 -2.60 -16.92
N VAL A 14 4.29 -2.42 -17.10
CA VAL A 14 3.28 -2.97 -16.16
C VAL A 14 2.72 -4.34 -16.58
N THR A 15 2.93 -4.76 -17.84
CA THR A 15 2.44 -6.06 -18.37
C THR A 15 3.56 -6.97 -18.87
N GLY A 16 4.83 -6.61 -18.67
CA GLY A 16 5.99 -7.30 -19.23
C GLY A 16 6.61 -8.33 -18.29
N GLU A 17 7.83 -8.78 -18.64
CA GLU A 17 8.61 -9.83 -17.95
C GLU A 17 8.85 -9.54 -16.45
N ARG A 18 8.74 -8.29 -16.00
CA ARG A 18 8.86 -7.93 -14.58
C ARG A 18 7.84 -8.64 -13.70
N GLU A 19 6.66 -8.94 -14.21
CA GLU A 19 5.62 -9.67 -13.50
C GLU A 19 6.01 -11.14 -13.27
N GLN A 20 6.80 -11.70 -14.18
CA GLN A 20 7.33 -13.09 -14.06
C GLN A 20 8.47 -13.18 -13.04
N ASP A 21 9.31 -12.14 -12.93
CA ASP A 21 10.48 -12.14 -12.06
C ASP A 21 10.19 -11.67 -10.62
N TYR A 22 9.24 -10.76 -10.44
CA TYR A 22 8.99 -10.08 -9.15
C TYR A 22 7.57 -10.25 -8.61
N GLY A 23 6.71 -11.04 -9.28
CA GLY A 23 5.30 -11.17 -8.94
C GLY A 23 4.45 -9.98 -9.42
N SER A 24 3.16 -10.02 -9.10
CA SER A 24 2.26 -8.93 -9.49
C SER A 24 2.65 -7.61 -8.81
N PRO A 25 2.46 -6.46 -9.47
CA PRO A 25 2.68 -5.15 -8.83
C PRO A 25 1.90 -5.01 -7.52
N GLU A 26 0.72 -5.61 -7.43
CA GLU A 26 -0.14 -5.58 -6.26
C GLU A 26 0.51 -6.24 -5.05
N ASP A 27 1.13 -7.42 -5.21
CA ASP A 27 1.80 -8.15 -4.12
C ASP A 27 2.99 -7.35 -3.59
N SER A 28 3.75 -6.74 -4.49
CA SER A 28 4.86 -5.85 -4.13
C SER A 28 4.38 -4.60 -3.40
N PHE A 29 3.27 -4.00 -3.84
CA PHE A 29 2.70 -2.81 -3.20
C PHE A 29 2.07 -3.15 -1.85
N GLU A 30 1.46 -4.32 -1.68
CA GLU A 30 0.95 -4.79 -0.39
C GLU A 30 2.08 -4.91 0.64
N THR A 31 3.14 -5.62 0.29
CA THR A 31 4.33 -5.76 1.15
C THR A 31 4.95 -4.40 1.48
N THR A 32 5.09 -3.52 0.48
CA THR A 32 5.63 -2.17 0.67
C THR A 32 4.75 -1.35 1.60
N GLY A 33 3.44 -1.42 1.45
CA GLY A 33 2.49 -0.70 2.29
C GLY A 33 2.52 -1.15 3.75
N LEU A 34 2.66 -2.46 3.99
CA LEU A 34 2.85 -3.02 5.32
C LEU A 34 4.14 -2.51 5.97
N LEU A 35 5.26 -2.58 5.25
CA LEU A 35 6.56 -2.11 5.75
C LEU A 35 6.56 -0.61 6.04
N TRP A 36 5.99 0.20 5.18
CA TRP A 36 5.85 1.64 5.41
C TRP A 36 4.94 1.93 6.61
N GLY A 37 3.86 1.17 6.77
CA GLY A 37 2.99 1.29 7.94
C GLY A 37 3.72 0.99 9.25
N VAL A 38 4.52 -0.07 9.29
CA VAL A 38 5.36 -0.41 10.45
C VAL A 38 6.37 0.69 10.74
N TYR A 39 7.09 1.14 9.73
CA TYR A 39 8.08 2.21 9.89
C TYR A 39 7.47 3.51 10.40
N LEU A 40 6.37 3.96 9.79
CA LEU A 40 5.72 5.22 10.16
C LEU A 40 5.18 5.17 11.60
N ARG A 41 4.63 4.05 12.03
CA ARG A 41 4.18 3.88 13.43
C ARG A 41 5.34 3.90 14.43
N ALA A 42 6.47 3.30 14.07
CA ALA A 42 7.66 3.29 14.91
C ALA A 42 8.33 4.68 14.99
N ALA A 43 8.43 5.38 13.85
CA ALA A 43 9.05 6.70 13.75
C ALA A 43 8.13 7.83 14.27
N HIS A 44 6.82 7.65 14.15
CA HIS A 44 5.80 8.66 14.45
C HIS A 44 4.65 8.04 15.26
N PRO A 45 4.82 7.82 16.57
CA PRO A 45 3.79 7.19 17.41
C PRO A 45 2.44 7.91 17.38
N GLU A 46 2.42 9.21 17.10
CA GLU A 46 1.20 10.00 16.94
C GLU A 46 0.33 9.54 15.76
N TYR A 47 0.91 8.89 14.75
CA TYR A 47 0.18 8.39 13.59
C TYR A 47 -0.62 7.10 13.88
N VAL A 48 -0.29 6.39 14.97
CA VAL A 48 -0.98 5.15 15.35
C VAL A 48 -2.51 5.34 15.47
N LYS A 49 -2.95 6.53 15.87
CA LYS A 49 -4.38 6.85 16.08
C LYS A 49 -5.15 7.08 14.77
N VAL A 50 -4.45 7.48 13.71
CA VAL A 50 -5.08 7.92 12.45
C VAL A 50 -4.74 7.00 11.27
N MET A 51 -3.71 6.17 11.41
CA MET A 51 -3.29 5.26 10.35
C MET A 51 -4.03 3.91 10.44
N PRO A 52 -4.55 3.37 9.34
CA PRO A 52 -5.13 2.04 9.33
C PRO A 52 -4.16 0.99 9.88
N ILE A 53 -4.68 0.02 10.61
CA ILE A 53 -3.87 -1.03 11.24
C ILE A 53 -3.08 -1.85 10.21
N ASN A 54 -3.65 -2.07 9.03
CA ASN A 54 -3.04 -2.82 7.93
C ASN A 54 -2.05 -1.98 7.12
N GLY A 55 -1.65 -0.80 7.63
CA GLY A 55 -0.70 0.07 6.98
C GLY A 55 -1.30 0.85 5.80
N ILE A 56 -0.45 1.10 4.80
CA ILE A 56 -0.81 1.85 3.61
C ILE A 56 -1.31 0.86 2.55
N THR A 57 -2.43 1.16 1.91
CA THR A 57 -3.02 0.25 0.92
C THR A 57 -2.16 0.14 -0.35
N PRO A 58 -2.20 -0.98 -1.09
CA PRO A 58 -1.48 -1.12 -2.37
C PRO A 58 -1.78 0.02 -3.36
N LYS A 59 -3.04 0.47 -3.43
CA LYS A 59 -3.42 1.62 -4.25
C LYS A 59 -2.69 2.89 -3.80
N ASP A 60 -2.64 3.14 -2.49
CA ASP A 60 -1.98 4.35 -1.96
C ASP A 60 -0.46 4.29 -2.19
N VAL A 61 0.16 3.10 -2.09
CA VAL A 61 1.57 2.90 -2.45
C VAL A 61 1.81 3.28 -3.89
N ALA A 62 0.99 2.79 -4.83
CA ALA A 62 1.13 3.14 -6.25
C ALA A 62 0.99 4.65 -6.48
N VAL A 63 0.01 5.31 -5.85
CA VAL A 63 -0.17 6.76 -5.93
C VAL A 63 1.03 7.51 -5.35
N MET A 64 1.54 7.09 -4.20
CA MET A 64 2.71 7.72 -3.55
C MET A 64 3.99 7.57 -4.38
N LEU A 65 4.20 6.42 -5.03
CA LEU A 65 5.29 6.22 -5.99
C LEU A 65 5.13 7.13 -7.22
N GLY A 66 3.90 7.33 -7.68
CA GLY A 66 3.57 8.34 -8.70
C GLY A 66 3.96 9.75 -8.24
N CYS A 67 3.64 10.13 -7.01
CA CYS A 67 4.04 11.42 -6.43
C CYS A 67 5.57 11.59 -6.39
N LEU A 68 6.33 10.51 -6.12
CA LEU A 68 7.79 10.55 -6.20
C LEU A 68 8.27 10.88 -7.62
N LYS A 69 7.59 10.36 -8.66
CA LYS A 69 7.95 10.69 -10.05
C LYS A 69 7.60 12.13 -10.40
N VAL A 70 6.49 12.65 -9.90
CA VAL A 70 6.15 14.09 -10.02
C VAL A 70 7.25 14.96 -9.38
N ALA A 71 7.73 14.63 -8.19
CA ALA A 71 8.82 15.35 -7.54
C ALA A 71 10.14 15.30 -8.34
N ARG A 72 10.41 14.20 -9.04
CA ARG A 72 11.58 14.06 -9.93
C ARG A 72 11.43 14.90 -11.21
N ILE A 73 10.24 14.89 -11.82
CA ILE A 73 9.92 15.72 -13.00
C ILE A 73 10.10 17.20 -12.68
N ALA A 74 9.68 17.64 -11.51
CA ALA A 74 9.88 19.04 -11.08
C ALA A 74 11.35 19.48 -11.02
N ARG A 75 12.30 18.52 -11.01
CA ARG A 75 13.75 18.80 -11.02
C ARG A 75 14.42 18.54 -12.37
N GLY A 76 13.74 17.95 -13.31
CA GLY A 76 14.27 17.67 -14.65
C GLY A 76 13.38 16.73 -15.44
N ASP A 77 13.23 17.06 -16.72
CA ASP A 77 12.32 16.38 -17.67
C ASP A 77 12.94 15.08 -18.22
N LYS A 78 13.03 14.05 -17.41
CA LYS A 78 13.45 12.72 -17.87
C LYS A 78 12.25 11.93 -18.37
N ALA A 79 12.31 11.42 -19.58
CA ALA A 79 11.25 10.63 -20.21
C ALA A 79 10.83 9.41 -19.36
N ASP A 80 11.81 8.73 -18.74
CA ASP A 80 11.60 7.61 -17.82
C ASP A 80 10.65 7.96 -16.66
N SER A 81 10.76 9.16 -16.10
CA SER A 81 9.87 9.60 -15.03
C SER A 81 8.42 9.75 -15.47
N PHE A 82 8.17 10.14 -16.71
CA PHE A 82 6.81 10.21 -17.27
C PHE A 82 6.24 8.82 -17.58
N VAL A 83 7.07 7.90 -18.07
CA VAL A 83 6.71 6.49 -18.29
C VAL A 83 6.32 5.84 -16.96
N ASP A 84 7.15 5.99 -15.93
CA ASP A 84 6.89 5.43 -14.61
C ASP A 84 5.62 6.02 -13.96
N LEU A 85 5.40 7.33 -14.10
CA LEU A 85 4.20 8.00 -13.59
C LEU A 85 2.94 7.41 -14.23
N ALA A 86 2.95 7.19 -15.55
CA ALA A 86 1.86 6.57 -16.26
C ALA A 86 1.64 5.11 -15.81
N GLY A 87 2.72 4.35 -15.59
CA GLY A 87 2.67 2.98 -15.08
C GLY A 87 2.06 2.89 -13.68
N TYR A 88 2.50 3.72 -12.74
CA TYR A 88 1.91 3.75 -11.39
C TYR A 88 0.45 4.19 -11.39
N ALA A 89 0.06 5.12 -12.25
CA ALA A 89 -1.33 5.53 -12.40
C ALA A 89 -2.19 4.37 -12.93
N ALA A 90 -1.69 3.58 -13.88
CA ALA A 90 -2.37 2.40 -14.40
C ALA A 90 -2.55 1.33 -13.32
N CYS A 91 -1.48 1.00 -12.57
CA CYS A 91 -1.56 0.05 -11.44
C CYS A 91 -2.56 0.50 -10.38
N ALA A 92 -2.52 1.77 -9.97
CA ALA A 92 -3.45 2.32 -8.97
C ALA A 92 -4.90 2.24 -9.45
N GLY A 93 -5.16 2.54 -10.74
CA GLY A 93 -6.47 2.46 -11.37
C GLY A 93 -7.01 1.04 -11.42
N GLU A 94 -6.18 0.08 -11.80
CA GLU A 94 -6.54 -1.34 -11.83
C GLU A 94 -6.89 -1.87 -10.43
N ILE A 95 -6.04 -1.61 -9.43
CA ILE A 95 -6.30 -1.99 -8.04
C ILE A 95 -7.60 -1.37 -7.52
N ALA A 96 -7.85 -0.09 -7.82
CA ALA A 96 -9.05 0.59 -7.38
C ALA A 96 -10.32 0.00 -8.00
N THR A 97 -10.29 -0.33 -9.29
CA THR A 97 -11.45 -0.87 -10.01
C THR A 97 -11.73 -2.34 -9.68
N ARG A 98 -10.71 -3.15 -9.41
CA ARG A 98 -10.89 -4.53 -8.91
C ARG A 98 -11.66 -4.57 -7.59
N ARG A 99 -11.50 -3.56 -6.72
CA ARG A 99 -12.18 -3.47 -5.43
C ARG A 99 -13.69 -3.19 -5.52
N GLU A 100 -14.15 -2.68 -6.63
CA GLU A 100 -15.59 -2.51 -6.88
C GLU A 100 -16.30 -3.85 -7.15
N ILE A 101 -15.54 -4.89 -7.55
CA ILE A 101 -16.07 -6.22 -7.89
C ILE A 101 -16.03 -7.19 -6.70
N GLU A 102 -15.06 -7.01 -5.80
CA GLU A 102 -14.97 -7.78 -4.55
C GLU A 102 -14.95 -6.82 -3.35
N PRO A 103 -15.98 -6.84 -2.47
CA PRO A 103 -15.87 -6.10 -1.22
C PRO A 103 -14.64 -6.61 -0.47
N PRO A 104 -13.79 -5.72 0.05
CA PRO A 104 -12.61 -6.15 0.77
C PRO A 104 -13.05 -7.01 1.95
N ASN A 105 -12.51 -8.22 2.01
CA ASN A 105 -12.67 -9.14 3.13
C ASN A 105 -11.84 -8.64 4.33
N PHE A 106 -12.00 -7.33 4.64
CA PHE A 106 -11.35 -6.68 5.75
C PHE A 106 -12.18 -6.91 7.00
N ILE A 107 -11.62 -7.71 7.87
CA ILE A 107 -12.13 -8.03 9.19
C ILE A 107 -13.42 -8.86 9.09
N LYS A 108 -13.29 -10.16 9.11
CA LYS A 108 -14.41 -11.01 9.55
C LYS A 108 -14.85 -10.44 10.89
N GLU A 109 -16.14 -10.08 10.97
CA GLU A 109 -16.74 -9.68 12.22
C GLU A 109 -16.24 -10.61 13.32
N ASN A 110 -15.83 -10.05 14.45
CA ASN A 110 -15.28 -10.78 15.58
C ASN A 110 -13.85 -11.32 15.45
N GLN A 111 -12.95 -10.57 14.80
CA GLN A 111 -11.51 -10.84 14.87
C GLN A 111 -10.75 -9.69 15.53
N CYS A 112 -9.74 -10.04 16.32
CA CYS A 112 -8.82 -9.08 16.92
C CYS A 112 -8.08 -8.31 15.81
N VAL A 113 -8.17 -7.00 15.83
CA VAL A 113 -7.54 -6.11 14.84
C VAL A 113 -6.00 -6.11 14.89
N ILE A 114 -5.40 -6.74 15.91
CA ILE A 114 -3.95 -6.80 16.10
C ILE A 114 -3.39 -8.16 15.68
N CYS A 115 -3.96 -9.28 16.15
CA CYS A 115 -3.44 -10.61 15.88
C CYS A 115 -4.33 -11.48 14.99
N GLY A 116 -5.57 -11.05 14.69
CA GLY A 116 -6.50 -11.80 13.87
C GLY A 116 -7.27 -12.92 14.60
N ASP A 117 -7.03 -13.13 15.90
CA ASP A 117 -7.74 -14.14 16.68
C ASP A 117 -9.23 -13.83 16.77
N VAL A 118 -10.05 -14.88 16.83
CA VAL A 118 -11.51 -14.75 17.01
C VAL A 118 -11.80 -14.17 18.40
N ILE A 119 -12.60 -13.11 18.43
CA ILE A 119 -12.99 -12.41 19.66
C ILE A 119 -14.53 -12.32 19.77
N PRO A 120 -15.07 -12.18 20.99
CA PRO A 120 -16.52 -11.99 21.17
C PRO A 120 -17.04 -10.74 20.44
N GLU A 121 -18.30 -10.80 20.02
CA GLU A 121 -19.00 -9.69 19.41
C GLU A 121 -18.93 -8.42 20.26
N GLY A 122 -18.65 -7.28 19.62
CA GLY A 122 -18.50 -5.99 20.29
C GLY A 122 -17.09 -5.66 20.80
N ARG A 123 -16.11 -6.57 20.68
CA ARG A 123 -14.69 -6.28 20.94
C ARG A 123 -13.91 -6.05 19.65
N GLN A 124 -12.91 -5.19 19.73
CA GLN A 124 -11.97 -4.95 18.62
C GLN A 124 -10.59 -5.58 18.87
N VAL A 125 -10.25 -5.85 20.13
CA VAL A 125 -8.94 -6.36 20.54
C VAL A 125 -9.12 -7.55 21.49
N CYS A 126 -8.35 -8.60 21.31
CA CYS A 126 -8.36 -9.75 22.23
C CYS A 126 -7.68 -9.40 23.56
N PRO A 127 -8.01 -10.10 24.67
CA PRO A 127 -7.43 -9.83 25.99
C PRO A 127 -5.90 -9.87 26.01
N THR A 128 -5.30 -10.77 25.23
CA THR A 128 -3.84 -10.90 25.12
C THR A 128 -3.20 -9.67 24.49
N CYS A 129 -3.74 -9.18 23.38
CA CYS A 129 -3.23 -7.98 22.73
C CYS A 129 -3.52 -6.71 23.54
N GLU A 130 -4.63 -6.67 24.27
CA GLU A 130 -4.95 -5.57 25.19
C GLU A 130 -3.96 -5.53 26.36
N ALA A 131 -3.61 -6.68 26.93
CA ALA A 131 -2.60 -6.79 27.98
C ALA A 131 -1.21 -6.35 27.50
N LEU A 132 -0.82 -6.71 26.27
CA LEU A 132 0.45 -6.30 25.66
C LEU A 132 0.54 -4.79 25.42
N ARG A 133 -0.59 -4.12 25.14
CA ARG A 133 -0.63 -2.65 24.99
C ARG A 133 -0.38 -1.90 26.29
N ASN A 134 -0.65 -2.53 27.42
CA ASN A 134 -0.54 -1.93 28.76
C ASN A 134 0.80 -2.24 29.46
N ILE A 135 1.75 -2.89 28.78
CA ILE A 135 3.09 -3.09 29.31
C ILE A 135 3.80 -1.73 29.32
N PRO A 136 4.22 -1.20 30.49
CA PRO A 136 4.97 0.04 30.53
C PRO A 136 6.30 -0.17 29.79
N VAL A 137 6.59 0.71 28.84
CA VAL A 137 7.90 0.77 28.20
C VAL A 137 8.89 1.19 29.28
N VAL A 138 9.67 0.21 29.77
CA VAL A 138 10.78 0.48 30.67
C VAL A 138 11.85 1.18 29.81
N GLY A 139 11.99 2.49 30.06
CA GLY A 139 13.00 3.31 29.41
C GLY A 139 14.43 2.95 29.85
#